data_1204ffe913385b7c538aa06a9909d1a3
#
_entry.id   1204ffe913385b7c538aa06a9909d1a3
#
_cell.length_a   1.000
_cell.length_b   1.000
_cell.length_c   1.000
_cell.angle_alpha   90.00
_cell.angle_beta   90.00
_cell.angle_gamma   90.00
#
_symmetry.space_group_name_H-M   'P 1'
#
loop_
_entity.id
_entity.type
_entity.pdbx_description
1 polymer ?
#
loop_
_entity_poly.entity_id
_entity_poly.type
_entity_poly.pdbx_seq_one_letter_code
_entity_poly.pdbx_strand_id
1 'polypeptide(L)' 'MMPVQYRDPETEEILDRRYEDSVPAIGTSVRIGFGDYEVLFRWQCVPTSCIVYVRRVPREAPVAVSAA' A
#
# COMPACT_ATOMS: atom_id res chain seq x y z
N MET A 1 -0.89 9.57 -15.80
CA MET A 1 -0.36 9.39 -14.47
C MET A 1 -0.99 10.29 -13.49
N MET A 2 -1.24 9.83 -12.31
CA MET A 2 -1.85 10.63 -11.28
C MET A 2 -1.07 10.46 -9.98
N PRO A 3 -1.01 11.47 -9.14
CA PRO A 3 -0.34 11.35 -7.86
C PRO A 3 -1.16 10.50 -6.91
N VAL A 4 -0.51 9.57 -6.25
CA VAL A 4 -1.15 8.69 -5.28
C VAL A 4 -0.38 8.79 -3.97
N GLN A 5 -1.09 9.01 -2.87
CA GLN A 5 -0.52 8.99 -1.56
C GLN A 5 -0.89 7.69 -0.89
N TYR A 6 0.10 6.98 -0.38
CA TYR A 6 -0.12 5.77 0.38
C TYR A 6 -0.05 6.10 1.87
N ARG A 7 -1.10 5.78 2.59
CA ARG A 7 -1.20 6.14 4.01
C ARG A 7 -1.52 4.95 4.88
N ASP A 8 -1.07 5.06 6.14
CA ASP A 8 -1.44 4.11 7.17
C ASP A 8 -2.83 4.45 7.66
N PRO A 9 -3.76 3.50 7.71
CA PRO A 9 -5.14 3.81 8.09
C PRO A 9 -5.33 4.15 9.56
N GLU A 10 -4.38 3.75 10.40
CA GLU A 10 -4.52 4.03 11.83
C GLU A 10 -3.92 5.35 12.22
N THR A 11 -2.79 5.69 11.67
CA THR A 11 -2.09 6.91 12.07
C THR A 11 -2.23 8.03 11.05
N GLU A 12 -2.73 7.73 9.85
CA GLU A 12 -2.83 8.69 8.75
C GLU A 12 -1.47 9.15 8.27
N GLU A 13 -0.43 8.44 8.64
CA GLU A 13 0.90 8.80 8.21
C GLU A 13 1.06 8.52 6.73
N ILE A 14 1.65 9.45 6.00
CA ILE A 14 1.92 9.27 4.59
C ILE A 14 3.17 8.44 4.46
N LEU A 15 3.02 7.26 3.91
CA LEU A 15 4.13 6.33 3.77
C LEU A 15 4.89 6.55 2.49
N ASP A 16 4.21 6.99 1.45
CA ASP A 16 4.86 7.24 0.17
C ASP A 16 3.96 8.05 -0.73
N ARG A 17 4.56 8.71 -1.71
CA ARG A 17 3.85 9.43 -2.74
C ARG A 17 4.46 9.05 -4.05
N ARG A 18 3.61 8.69 -5.00
CA ARG A 18 4.09 8.27 -6.31
C ARG A 18 3.15 8.72 -7.39
N TYR A 19 3.66 8.73 -8.61
CA TYR A 19 2.81 8.87 -9.77
C TYR A 19 2.55 7.48 -10.31
N GLU A 20 1.29 7.13 -10.45
CA GLU A 20 0.92 5.81 -10.94
C GLU A 20 0.10 5.95 -12.22
N ASP A 21 0.20 4.96 -13.09
CA ASP A 21 -0.60 4.97 -14.29
C ASP A 21 -2.07 4.75 -13.95
N SER A 22 -2.32 3.97 -12.92
CA SER A 22 -3.68 3.74 -12.46
C SER A 22 -3.62 3.49 -10.95
N VAL A 23 -4.75 3.67 -10.30
CA VAL A 23 -4.83 3.45 -8.87
C VAL A 23 -4.83 1.96 -8.61
N PRO A 24 -4.00 1.47 -7.70
CA PRO A 24 -3.94 0.03 -7.42
C PRO A 24 -5.28 -0.49 -6.92
N ALA A 25 -5.60 -1.70 -7.32
CA ALA A 25 -6.83 -2.33 -6.92
C ALA A 25 -6.77 -2.79 -5.47
N ILE A 26 -7.92 -2.82 -4.82
CA ILE A 26 -8.00 -3.30 -3.45
C ILE A 26 -7.55 -4.74 -3.40
N GLY A 27 -6.75 -5.07 -2.43
CA GLY A 27 -6.22 -6.42 -2.25
C GLY A 27 -4.89 -6.69 -2.92
N THR A 28 -4.42 -5.78 -3.75
CA THR A 28 -3.13 -5.98 -4.40
C THR A 28 -1.99 -5.57 -3.48
N SER A 29 -0.80 -6.01 -3.81
CA SER A 29 0.40 -5.69 -3.05
C SER A 29 1.14 -4.53 -3.66
N VAL A 30 1.67 -3.68 -2.81
CA VAL A 30 2.49 -2.55 -3.24
C VAL A 30 3.77 -2.57 -2.42
N ARG A 31 4.91 -2.41 -3.07
CA ARG A 31 6.17 -2.33 -2.36
C ARG A 31 6.48 -0.89 -2.01
N ILE A 32 6.68 -0.61 -0.75
CA ILE A 32 7.04 0.72 -0.28
C ILE A 32 8.30 0.57 0.56
N GLY A 33 9.38 1.15 0.10
CA GLY A 33 10.67 0.98 0.76
C GLY A 33 11.06 -0.48 0.76
N PHE A 34 11.28 -1.05 1.94
CA PHE A 34 11.64 -2.43 2.05
C PHE A 34 10.47 -3.32 2.48
N GLY A 35 9.29 -2.78 2.52
CA GLY A 35 8.14 -3.52 2.98
C GLY A 35 7.12 -3.76 1.90
N ASP A 36 6.34 -4.80 2.07
CA ASP A 36 5.22 -5.07 1.19
C ASP A 36 3.95 -4.66 1.92
N TYR A 37 3.08 -4.02 1.20
CA TYR A 37 1.84 -3.50 1.78
C TYR A 37 0.66 -3.98 0.94
N GLU A 38 -0.46 -4.14 1.61
CA GLU A 38 -1.69 -4.56 0.95
C GLU A 38 -2.62 -3.37 0.86
N VAL A 39 -3.22 -3.14 -0.30
CA VAL A 39 -4.15 -2.06 -0.51
C VAL A 39 -5.48 -2.42 0.16
N LEU A 40 -5.88 -1.63 1.13
CA LEU A 40 -7.11 -1.87 1.88
C LEU A 40 -8.30 -1.18 1.26
N PHE A 41 -8.17 0.10 0.96
CA PHE A 41 -9.23 0.84 0.29
C PHE A 41 -8.67 2.16 -0.26
N ARG A 42 -9.47 2.80 -1.09
CA ARG A 42 -9.08 4.05 -1.73
C ARG A 42 -10.00 5.14 -1.24
N TRP A 43 -9.47 6.32 -1.10
CA TRP A 43 -10.25 7.44 -0.59
C TRP A 43 -10.00 8.67 -1.42
N GLN A 44 -11.09 9.36 -1.76
CA GLN A 44 -10.98 10.61 -2.50
C GLN A 44 -10.16 10.49 -3.79
N CYS A 45 -10.49 9.53 -4.60
CA CYS A 45 -9.84 9.42 -5.88
C CYS A 45 -10.52 10.34 -6.86
N VAL A 46 -9.89 11.47 -7.07
CA VAL A 46 -10.36 12.44 -8.05
C VAL A 46 -9.37 12.43 -9.19
N PRO A 47 -9.67 13.09 -10.31
CA PRO A 47 -8.79 13.00 -11.46
C PRO A 47 -7.36 13.41 -11.19
N THR A 48 -7.13 14.27 -10.20
CA THR A 48 -5.80 14.79 -9.97
C THR A 48 -5.07 14.14 -8.81
N SER A 49 -5.73 13.32 -8.02
CA SER A 49 -5.03 12.68 -6.90
C SER A 49 -5.87 11.58 -6.29
N CYS A 50 -5.23 10.69 -5.59
CA CYS A 50 -5.91 9.63 -4.90
C CYS A 50 -5.15 9.28 -3.63
N ILE A 51 -5.90 8.97 -2.56
CA ILE A 51 -5.31 8.50 -1.32
C ILE A 51 -5.62 7.03 -1.21
N VAL A 52 -4.59 6.24 -0.99
CA VAL A 52 -4.72 4.79 -0.88
C VAL A 52 -4.27 4.37 0.50
N TYR A 53 -5.12 3.69 1.23
CA TYR A 53 -4.77 3.19 2.54
C TYR A 53 -4.24 1.78 2.43
N VAL A 54 -3.09 1.55 3.03
CA VAL A 54 -2.40 0.27 2.93
C VAL A 54 -1.99 -0.22 4.30
N ARG A 55 -1.80 -1.51 4.43
CA ARG A 55 -1.36 -2.12 5.67
C ARG A 55 -0.14 -2.96 5.38
N ARG A 56 0.84 -2.90 6.27
CA ARG A 56 2.04 -3.69 6.12
C ARG A 56 1.71 -5.16 6.20
N VAL A 57 2.21 -5.90 5.24
CA VAL A 57 2.04 -7.34 5.23
C VAL A 57 3.24 -7.96 5.92
N PRO A 58 3.06 -8.72 6.97
CA PRO A 58 4.19 -9.33 7.64
C PRO A 58 4.88 -10.29 6.70
N ARG A 59 6.24 -10.22 6.67
CA ARG A 59 6.95 -11.12 5.88
C ARG A 59 6.95 -12.42 6.53
N GLU A 60 6.38 -13.39 5.95
CA GLU A 60 6.28 -14.63 6.48
C GLU A 60 7.50 -15.29 6.36
N ALA A 61 8.18 -15.45 7.24
CA ALA A 61 9.37 -16.09 7.16
C ALA A 61 9.13 -17.40 6.92
N PRO A 62 9.61 -17.80 6.14
CA PRO A 62 9.34 -19.07 5.81
C PRO A 62 9.69 -19.91 6.87
N VAL A 63 9.79 -19.67 7.35
CA VAL A 63 9.86 -20.31 8.14
C VAL A 63 9.36 -21.12 8.47
N ALA A 64 8.94 -20.91 8.21
CA ALA A 64 8.33 -21.60 8.56
C ALA A 64 8.95 -22.57 8.73
N VAL A 65 9.46 -22.55 8.48
CA VAL A 65 9.91 -23.19 8.65
C VAL A 65 10.11 -23.87 9.36
N SER A 66 9.96 -23.85 9.46
CA SER A 66 10.14 -24.39 9.98
C SER A 66 10.07 -25.21 10.41
N ALA A 67 9.88 -25.33 10.40
CA ALA A 67 9.78 -25.94 10.85
C ALA A 67 9.92 -26.77 11.14
N ALA A 68 10.06 -26.96 11.06
CA ALA A 68 10.24 -27.66 11.34
C ALA A 68 10.27 -28.38 11.49
#